data_9f05123760967f34826ff079fb0acb74
#
_entry.id   9f05123760967f34826ff079fb0acb74
#
_cell.length_a   1.000
_cell.length_b   1.000
_cell.length_c   1.000
_cell.angle_alpha   90.00
_cell.angle_beta   90.00
_cell.angle_gamma   90.00
#
_symmetry.space_group_name_H-M   'P 1'
#
loop_
_entity.id
_entity.type
_entity.pdbx_description
1 polymer ?
#
loop_
_entity_poly.entity_id
_entity_poly.type
_entity_poly.pdbx_seq_one_letter_code
_entity_poly.pdbx_strand_id
1 'polypeptide(L)'
;MAINKICNRCRTKYPVGTQCPNGCYVKAKKESNKFYDKYQRKNKDIYHSKQWELIRKECLSNYDNLCLYTLFKYGKAVPATMIHHIIEINADHSKAYDIENLIPLSDEAHREVHHRYNIEDIKEVQQELKKFKRLYIEKYLEG
;
A
#
# COMPACT_ATOMS: atom_id res chain seq x y z
N MET A 1 -12.05 -4.99 39.01
CA MET A 1 -11.06 -3.98 38.59
C MET A 1 -11.11 -3.77 37.09
N ALA A 2 -11.11 -2.54 36.64
CA ALA A 2 -11.06 -2.23 35.22
C ALA A 2 -9.64 -2.49 34.68
N ILE A 3 -9.55 -3.20 33.57
CA ILE A 3 -8.28 -3.39 32.87
C ILE A 3 -8.11 -2.21 31.89
N ASN A 4 -6.95 -1.56 31.97
CA ASN A 4 -6.63 -0.44 31.11
C ASN A 4 -5.67 -0.87 30.01
N LYS A 5 -5.76 -0.19 28.88
CA LYS A 5 -4.79 -0.29 27.78
C LYS A 5 -4.22 1.10 27.47
N ILE A 6 -3.11 1.13 26.77
CA ILE A 6 -2.42 2.37 26.40
C ILE A 6 -2.68 2.64 24.92
N CYS A 7 -3.11 3.87 24.62
CA CYS A 7 -3.29 4.30 23.23
C CYS A 7 -1.95 4.30 22.50
N ASN A 8 -1.89 3.61 21.36
CA ASN A 8 -0.68 3.55 20.54
C ASN A 8 -0.30 4.92 19.94
N ARG A 9 -1.26 5.83 19.83
CA ARG A 9 -1.05 7.13 19.20
C ARG A 9 -0.64 8.21 20.20
N CYS A 10 -1.39 8.37 21.30
CA CYS A 10 -1.14 9.44 22.29
C CYS A 10 -0.62 8.94 23.64
N ARG A 11 -0.50 7.63 23.82
CA ARG A 11 0.01 6.98 25.04
C ARG A 11 -0.87 7.16 26.28
N THR A 12 -2.07 7.69 26.15
CA THR A 12 -3.01 7.82 27.25
C THR A 12 -3.59 6.45 27.63
N LYS A 13 -3.69 6.19 28.93
CA LYS A 13 -4.36 4.98 29.45
C LYS A 13 -5.87 5.17 29.44
N TYR A 14 -6.59 4.14 29.01
CA TYR A 14 -8.05 4.15 29.02
C TYR A 14 -8.60 2.71 29.15
N PRO A 15 -9.84 2.53 29.66
CA PRO A 15 -10.39 1.20 29.90
C PRO A 15 -10.52 0.38 28.62
N VAL A 16 -10.21 -0.92 28.72
CA VAL A 16 -10.48 -1.90 27.63
C VAL A 16 -12.00 -1.92 27.36
N GLY A 17 -12.35 -1.97 26.09
CA GLY A 17 -13.77 -1.92 25.66
C GLY A 17 -14.28 -0.50 25.40
N THR A 18 -13.47 0.52 25.66
CA THR A 18 -13.78 1.92 25.34
C THR A 18 -12.80 2.46 24.31
N GLN A 19 -13.06 3.66 23.82
CA GLN A 19 -12.18 4.36 22.88
C GLN A 19 -11.29 5.36 23.63
N CYS A 20 -10.14 5.68 23.03
CA CYS A 20 -9.25 6.68 23.55
C CYS A 20 -9.99 8.01 23.77
N PRO A 21 -9.93 8.60 24.99
CA PRO A 21 -10.65 9.85 25.30
C PRO A 21 -10.12 11.06 24.51
N ASN A 22 -8.94 10.97 23.93
CA ASN A 22 -8.37 12.03 23.08
C ASN A 22 -8.82 11.97 21.63
N GLY A 23 -9.77 11.08 21.29
CA GLY A 23 -10.33 10.98 19.96
C GLY A 23 -9.40 10.39 18.91
N CYS A 24 -8.38 9.64 19.30
CA CYS A 24 -7.40 9.08 18.39
C CYS A 24 -8.02 8.10 17.37
N TYR A 25 -9.04 7.34 17.77
CA TYR A 25 -9.76 6.45 16.86
C TYR A 25 -10.42 7.23 15.72
N VAL A 26 -11.10 8.33 16.04
CA VAL A 26 -11.76 9.18 15.06
C VAL A 26 -10.75 9.83 14.13
N LYS A 27 -9.63 10.29 14.67
CA LYS A 27 -8.53 10.88 13.88
C LYS A 27 -7.94 9.86 12.90
N ALA A 28 -7.66 8.64 13.37
CA ALA A 28 -7.12 7.57 12.54
C ALA A 28 -8.08 7.18 11.41
N LYS A 29 -9.38 7.05 11.72
CA LYS A 29 -10.41 6.74 10.72
C LYS A 29 -10.54 7.87 9.69
N LYS A 30 -10.47 9.12 10.13
CA LYS A 30 -10.53 10.29 9.26
C LYS A 30 -9.34 10.35 8.29
N GLU A 31 -8.14 10.05 8.78
CA GLU A 31 -6.93 9.97 7.96
C GLU A 31 -7.02 8.85 6.93
N SER A 32 -7.51 7.66 7.33
CA SER A 32 -7.70 6.52 6.45
C SER A 32 -8.73 6.82 5.35
N ASN A 33 -9.85 7.44 5.69
CA ASN A 33 -10.87 7.85 4.72
C ASN A 33 -10.33 8.90 3.75
N LYS A 34 -9.56 9.85 4.23
CA LYS A 34 -8.92 10.88 3.40
C LYS A 34 -7.95 10.25 2.39
N PHE A 35 -7.18 9.27 2.82
CA PHE A 35 -6.28 8.53 1.95
C PHE A 35 -7.05 7.77 0.86
N TYR A 36 -8.10 7.05 1.23
CA TYR A 36 -8.98 6.34 0.31
C TYR A 36 -9.60 7.30 -0.72
N ASP A 37 -10.17 8.42 -0.26
CA ASP A 37 -10.78 9.43 -1.14
C ASP A 37 -9.77 10.00 -2.13
N LYS A 38 -8.55 10.22 -1.69
CA LYS A 38 -7.50 10.79 -2.54
C LYS A 38 -7.05 9.83 -3.65
N TYR A 39 -6.88 8.53 -3.34
CA TYR A 39 -6.20 7.61 -4.22
C TYR A 39 -7.10 6.57 -4.90
N GLN A 40 -8.24 6.23 -4.34
CA GLN A 40 -9.08 5.15 -4.84
C GLN A 40 -10.49 5.56 -5.26
N ARG A 41 -11.10 6.52 -4.59
CA ARG A 41 -12.51 6.85 -4.80
C ARG A 41 -12.85 7.29 -6.22
N LYS A 42 -12.00 8.08 -6.85
CA LYS A 42 -12.20 8.59 -8.22
C LYS A 42 -12.23 7.46 -9.26
N ASN A 43 -11.58 6.34 -8.96
CA ASN A 43 -11.45 5.21 -9.87
C ASN A 43 -12.20 3.98 -9.35
N LYS A 44 -13.29 4.22 -8.64
CA LYS A 44 -14.10 3.19 -7.99
C LYS A 44 -14.50 2.07 -8.97
N ASP A 45 -14.90 2.41 -10.18
CA ASP A 45 -15.32 1.44 -11.18
C ASP A 45 -14.20 0.46 -11.55
N ILE A 46 -12.96 0.96 -11.62
CA ILE A 46 -11.78 0.14 -11.89
C ILE A 46 -11.54 -0.83 -10.72
N TYR A 47 -11.48 -0.31 -9.50
CA TYR A 47 -11.18 -1.12 -8.31
C TYR A 47 -12.27 -2.13 -7.96
N HIS A 48 -13.50 -1.91 -8.37
CA HIS A 48 -14.63 -2.82 -8.15
C HIS A 48 -14.90 -3.76 -9.33
N SER A 49 -14.13 -3.66 -10.42
CA SER A 49 -14.31 -4.51 -11.58
C SER A 49 -13.77 -5.93 -11.35
N LYS A 50 -14.37 -6.89 -12.05
CA LYS A 50 -13.90 -8.28 -12.06
C LYS A 50 -12.52 -8.39 -12.70
N GLN A 51 -12.24 -7.59 -13.71
CA GLN A 51 -10.94 -7.54 -14.38
C GLN A 51 -9.84 -7.12 -13.40
N TRP A 52 -10.09 -6.12 -12.57
CA TRP A 52 -9.15 -5.71 -11.52
C TRP A 52 -8.88 -6.83 -10.52
N GLU A 53 -9.94 -7.51 -10.07
CA GLU A 53 -9.80 -8.62 -9.13
C GLU A 53 -8.88 -9.71 -9.67
N LEU A 54 -9.04 -10.10 -10.95
CA LEU A 54 -8.22 -11.12 -11.58
C LEU A 54 -6.76 -10.69 -11.72
N ILE A 55 -6.53 -9.48 -12.21
CA ILE A 55 -5.18 -8.93 -12.39
C ILE A 55 -4.48 -8.73 -11.05
N ARG A 56 -5.20 -8.28 -10.04
CA ARG A 56 -4.69 -8.12 -8.68
C ARG A 56 -4.19 -9.47 -8.13
N LYS A 57 -4.99 -10.51 -8.24
CA LYS A 57 -4.62 -11.85 -7.79
C LYS A 57 -3.40 -12.39 -8.54
N GLU A 58 -3.35 -12.18 -9.85
CA GLU A 58 -2.22 -12.59 -10.66
C GLU A 58 -0.94 -11.88 -10.23
N CYS A 59 -0.98 -10.57 -10.04
CA CYS A 59 0.17 -9.80 -9.58
C CYS A 59 0.68 -10.27 -8.22
N LEU A 60 -0.23 -10.49 -7.26
CA LEU A 60 0.13 -11.01 -5.95
C LEU A 60 0.79 -12.39 -6.06
N SER A 61 0.22 -13.28 -6.86
CA SER A 61 0.74 -14.63 -7.08
C SER A 61 2.13 -14.64 -7.71
N ASN A 62 2.36 -13.76 -8.68
CA ASN A 62 3.64 -13.67 -9.39
C ASN A 62 4.80 -13.31 -8.47
N TYR A 63 4.54 -12.67 -7.36
CA TYR A 63 5.56 -12.22 -6.40
C TYR A 63 5.37 -12.84 -5.00
N ASP A 64 4.78 -14.02 -4.94
CA ASP A 64 4.59 -14.81 -3.70
C ASP A 64 3.90 -14.04 -2.57
N ASN A 65 3.01 -13.11 -2.93
CA ASN A 65 2.29 -12.24 -1.99
C ASN A 65 3.21 -11.39 -1.09
N LEU A 66 4.42 -11.09 -1.56
CA LEU A 66 5.40 -10.30 -0.81
C LEU A 66 5.36 -8.83 -1.21
N CYS A 67 5.56 -7.97 -0.22
CA CYS A 67 5.80 -6.54 -0.46
C CYS A 67 7.21 -6.35 -1.02
N LEU A 68 7.33 -6.07 -2.30
CA LEU A 68 8.64 -5.95 -2.95
C LEU A 68 9.42 -4.74 -2.45
N TYR A 69 8.75 -3.66 -2.11
CA TYR A 69 9.40 -2.48 -1.58
C TYR A 69 10.13 -2.76 -0.26
N THR A 70 9.44 -3.39 0.69
CA THR A 70 10.03 -3.73 1.99
C THR A 70 11.14 -4.76 1.83
N LEU A 71 10.95 -5.72 0.91
CA LEU A 71 11.94 -6.77 0.66
C LEU A 71 13.26 -6.19 0.17
N PHE A 72 13.24 -5.34 -0.84
CA PHE A 72 14.47 -4.83 -1.46
C PHE A 72 15.02 -3.56 -0.83
N LYS A 73 14.16 -2.73 -0.23
CA LYS A 73 14.62 -1.52 0.43
C LYS A 73 15.11 -1.76 1.85
N TYR A 74 14.41 -2.62 2.60
CA TYR A 74 14.70 -2.85 4.02
C TYR A 74 15.18 -4.28 4.33
N GLY A 75 15.22 -5.16 3.36
CA GLY A 75 15.67 -6.53 3.54
C GLY A 75 14.72 -7.39 4.39
N LYS A 76 13.44 -7.05 4.45
CA LYS A 76 12.43 -7.75 5.26
C LYS A 76 11.35 -8.36 4.38
N ALA A 77 11.05 -9.64 4.61
CA ALA A 77 9.95 -10.33 3.95
C ALA A 77 8.65 -10.08 4.74
N VAL A 78 7.79 -9.20 4.22
CA VAL A 78 6.47 -8.95 4.79
C VAL A 78 5.40 -9.19 3.74
N PRO A 79 4.17 -9.60 4.12
CA PRO A 79 3.12 -9.84 3.16
C PRO A 79 2.65 -8.54 2.50
N ALA A 80 2.33 -8.62 1.21
CA ALA A 80 1.63 -7.56 0.52
C ALA A 80 0.15 -7.61 0.87
N THR A 81 -0.46 -6.45 1.05
CA THR A 81 -1.89 -6.32 1.34
C THR A 81 -2.63 -5.61 0.23
N MET A 82 -1.91 -5.01 -0.72
CA MET A 82 -2.50 -4.25 -1.81
C MET A 82 -1.60 -4.24 -3.03
N ILE A 83 -2.17 -3.80 -4.15
CA ILE A 83 -1.46 -3.59 -5.39
C ILE A 83 -1.41 -2.08 -5.66
N HIS A 84 -0.22 -1.58 -5.94
CA HIS A 84 0.03 -0.18 -6.27
C HIS A 84 0.23 -0.02 -7.77
N HIS A 85 -0.39 1.00 -8.34
CA HIS A 85 -0.12 1.43 -9.71
C HIS A 85 1.15 2.28 -9.71
N ILE A 86 2.20 1.83 -10.37
CA ILE A 86 3.48 2.56 -10.43
C ILE A 86 3.26 3.93 -11.07
N ILE A 87 2.64 3.96 -12.25
CA ILE A 87 2.08 5.19 -12.83
C ILE A 87 0.63 5.24 -12.39
N GLU A 88 0.26 6.28 -11.64
CA GLU A 88 -1.07 6.40 -11.07
C GLU A 88 -2.15 6.44 -12.17
N ILE A 89 -3.32 5.85 -11.87
CA ILE A 89 -4.45 5.80 -12.82
C ILE A 89 -4.81 7.21 -13.30
N ASN A 90 -4.81 8.19 -12.41
CA ASN A 90 -5.14 9.58 -12.75
C ASN A 90 -4.13 10.21 -13.71
N ALA A 91 -2.90 9.71 -13.76
CA ALA A 91 -1.88 10.17 -14.71
C ALA A 91 -2.03 9.48 -16.06
N ASP A 92 -2.43 8.21 -16.08
CA ASP A 92 -2.61 7.44 -17.31
C ASP A 92 -3.62 6.31 -17.10
N HIS A 93 -4.87 6.53 -17.49
CA HIS A 93 -5.95 5.55 -17.37
C HIS A 93 -5.70 4.27 -18.18
N SER A 94 -4.93 4.34 -19.27
CA SER A 94 -4.64 3.18 -20.12
C SER A 94 -3.82 2.11 -19.40
N LYS A 95 -3.18 2.45 -18.30
CA LYS A 95 -2.32 1.56 -17.51
C LYS A 95 -3.03 0.95 -16.29
N ALA A 96 -4.33 1.18 -16.14
CA ALA A 96 -5.08 0.69 -14.98
C ALA A 96 -5.05 -0.83 -14.83
N TYR A 97 -5.10 -1.56 -15.95
CA TYR A 97 -5.08 -3.02 -15.98
C TYR A 97 -3.80 -3.61 -16.55
N ASP A 98 -2.76 -2.79 -16.71
CA ASP A 98 -1.47 -3.25 -17.22
C ASP A 98 -0.66 -3.85 -16.06
N ILE A 99 -0.46 -5.17 -16.07
CA ILE A 99 0.24 -5.89 -15.02
C ILE A 99 1.69 -5.40 -14.85
N GLU A 100 2.31 -4.93 -15.92
CA GLU A 100 3.66 -4.36 -15.85
C GLU A 100 3.72 -3.06 -15.03
N ASN A 101 2.57 -2.39 -14.90
CA ASN A 101 2.43 -1.16 -14.11
C ASN A 101 2.03 -1.44 -12.64
N LEU A 102 1.95 -2.69 -12.23
CA LEU A 102 1.46 -3.08 -10.91
C LEU A 102 2.58 -3.68 -10.07
N ILE A 103 2.58 -3.34 -8.78
CA ILE A 103 3.55 -3.88 -7.82
C ILE A 103 2.84 -4.19 -6.50
N PRO A 104 3.08 -5.37 -5.90
CA PRO A 104 2.50 -5.69 -4.59
C PRO A 104 3.23 -4.95 -3.48
N LEU A 105 2.47 -4.31 -2.61
CA LEU A 105 2.99 -3.55 -1.47
C LEU A 105 2.18 -3.84 -0.21
N SER A 106 2.80 -3.65 0.96
CA SER A 106 2.09 -3.54 2.23
C SER A 106 1.44 -2.16 2.33
N ASP A 107 0.46 -2.00 3.23
CA ASP A 107 -0.16 -0.69 3.48
C ASP A 107 0.88 0.36 3.88
N GLU A 108 1.82 -0.03 4.72
CA GLU A 108 2.89 0.85 5.19
C GLU A 108 3.80 1.30 4.04
N ALA A 109 4.24 0.36 3.21
CA ALA A 109 5.06 0.66 2.04
C ALA A 109 4.31 1.53 1.03
N HIS A 110 3.03 1.29 0.82
CA HIS A 110 2.19 2.08 -0.07
C HIS A 110 2.12 3.54 0.38
N ARG A 111 1.94 3.78 1.67
CA ARG A 111 1.94 5.14 2.23
C ARG A 111 3.30 5.82 2.06
N GLU A 112 4.39 5.09 2.29
CA GLU A 112 5.74 5.63 2.12
C GLU A 112 6.00 6.00 0.66
N VAL A 113 5.63 5.15 -0.29
CA VAL A 113 5.78 5.40 -1.72
C VAL A 113 5.01 6.66 -2.15
N HIS A 114 3.75 6.78 -1.72
CA HIS A 114 2.95 7.98 -2.04
C HIS A 114 3.54 9.24 -1.43
N HIS A 115 4.08 9.15 -0.21
CA HIS A 115 4.79 10.26 0.39
C HIS A 115 6.01 10.67 -0.45
N ARG A 116 6.79 9.69 -0.88
CA ARG A 116 7.95 9.93 -1.75
C ARG A 116 7.56 10.54 -3.10
N TYR A 117 6.42 10.13 -3.68
CA TYR A 117 5.91 10.74 -4.91
C TYR A 117 5.66 12.24 -4.76
N ASN A 118 5.34 12.69 -3.55
CA ASN A 118 5.06 14.11 -3.28
C ASN A 118 6.30 14.94 -3.00
N ILE A 119 7.40 14.33 -2.50
CA ILE A 119 8.59 15.05 -2.06
C ILE A 119 9.85 14.78 -2.89
N GLU A 120 9.85 13.73 -3.73
CA GLU A 120 10.97 13.37 -4.59
C GLU A 120 10.58 13.47 -6.05
N ASP A 121 11.53 13.25 -6.95
CA ASP A 121 11.24 13.10 -8.37
C ASP A 121 10.45 11.81 -8.57
N ILE A 122 9.18 11.95 -8.96
CA ILE A 122 8.27 10.81 -9.11
C ILE A 122 8.81 9.76 -10.09
N LYS A 123 9.47 10.19 -11.15
CA LYS A 123 10.04 9.28 -12.15
C LYS A 123 11.14 8.40 -11.57
N GLU A 124 11.96 8.96 -10.69
CA GLU A 124 13.01 8.18 -10.00
C GLU A 124 12.42 7.13 -9.08
N VAL A 125 11.38 7.49 -8.32
CA VAL A 125 10.68 6.53 -7.44
C VAL A 125 10.02 5.43 -8.27
N GLN A 126 9.37 5.78 -9.36
CA GLN A 126 8.75 4.81 -10.26
C GLN A 126 9.78 3.84 -10.86
N GLN A 127 10.95 4.33 -11.24
CA GLN A 127 12.03 3.48 -11.75
C GLN A 127 12.57 2.56 -10.67
N GLU A 128 12.67 3.02 -9.43
CA GLU A 128 13.06 2.18 -8.29
C GLU A 128 12.08 1.02 -8.09
N LEU A 129 10.78 1.29 -8.16
CA LEU A 129 9.76 0.25 -8.07
C LEU A 129 9.87 -0.78 -9.19
N LYS A 130 10.07 -0.34 -10.42
CA LYS A 130 10.29 -1.22 -11.57
C LYS A 130 11.56 -2.06 -11.39
N LYS A 131 12.61 -1.49 -10.82
CA LYS A 131 13.85 -2.19 -10.49
C LYS A 131 13.59 -3.31 -9.49
N PHE A 132 12.78 -3.07 -8.46
CA PHE A 132 12.45 -4.10 -7.47
C PHE A 132 11.71 -5.28 -8.11
N LYS A 133 10.79 -5.03 -9.03
CA LYS A 133 10.12 -6.09 -9.80
C LYS A 133 11.15 -6.92 -10.60
N ARG A 134 12.04 -6.27 -11.30
CA ARG A 134 13.08 -6.93 -12.08
C ARG A 134 14.03 -7.74 -11.20
N LEU A 135 14.45 -7.19 -10.06
CA LEU A 135 15.31 -7.88 -9.11
C LEU A 135 14.67 -9.16 -8.56
N TYR A 136 13.36 -9.10 -8.29
CA TYR A 136 12.64 -10.30 -7.84
C TYR A 136 12.68 -11.40 -8.90
N ILE A 137 12.38 -11.06 -10.14
CA ILE A 137 12.40 -12.01 -11.26
C ILE A 137 13.80 -12.61 -11.44
N GLU A 138 14.82 -11.78 -11.47
CA GLU A 138 16.21 -12.23 -11.64
C GLU A 138 16.66 -13.13 -10.50
N LYS A 139 16.31 -12.78 -9.26
CA LYS A 139 16.80 -13.49 -8.08
C LYS A 139 16.04 -14.78 -7.79
N TYR A 140 14.72 -14.80 -7.98
CA TYR A 140 13.89 -15.90 -7.53
C TYR A 140 13.25 -16.73 -8.65
N LEU A 141 13.10 -16.19 -9.86
CA LEU A 141 12.44 -16.89 -10.97
C LEU A 141 13.42 -17.33 -12.07
N GLU A 142 14.49 -16.59 -12.30
CA GLU A 142 15.49 -16.91 -13.33
C GLU A 142 16.82 -17.41 -12.74
N GLY A 143 17.03 -17.12 -11.47
CA GLY A 143 18.20 -17.55 -10.74
C GLY A 143 18.01 -18.91 -10.12
#